data_a0df93cb7864e91e818a896c5af176b1
#
_entry.id   a0df93cb7864e91e818a896c5af176b1
#
_cell.length_a   1.000
_cell.length_b   1.000
_cell.length_c   1.000
_cell.angle_alpha   90.00
_cell.angle_beta   90.00
_cell.angle_gamma   90.00
#
_symmetry.space_group_name_H-M   'P 1'
#
loop_
_entity.id
_entity.type
_entity.pdbx_description
1 polymer ?
#
loop_
_entity_poly.entity_id
_entity_poly.type
_entity_poly.pdbx_seq_one_letter_code
_entity_poly.pdbx_strand_id
1 'polypeptide(L)'
;ASGYLETLERHKLKHSLKGNGFGFEVVNAPNIKNPIANTILATGGSGKERNLVYDPQDKINGKIVKNKKTPINNKGIRHMTPREWGKLQGFINYAFIDKNGEDLFSFPKTISETQQYKQFGNSVCIPVIEELAKYINNILENTIGRVNNGREREKI
;
A
#
# COMPACT_ATOMS: atom_id res chain seq x y z
N ALA A 1 18.64 -13.98 -10.14
CA ALA A 1 17.87 -12.81 -9.64
C ALA A 1 17.82 -11.65 -10.65
N SER A 2 18.84 -11.45 -11.49
CA SER A 2 18.78 -10.48 -12.61
C SER A 2 17.68 -10.87 -13.60
N GLY A 3 17.55 -12.12 -13.95
CA GLY A 3 16.59 -12.61 -14.93
C GLY A 3 15.10 -12.36 -14.59
N TYR A 4 14.74 -12.16 -13.31
CA TYR A 4 13.37 -11.84 -12.96
C TYR A 4 12.98 -10.41 -13.39
N LEU A 5 13.81 -9.41 -13.09
CA LEU A 5 13.56 -8.03 -13.54
C LEU A 5 13.58 -7.90 -15.07
N GLU A 6 14.57 -8.52 -15.72
CA GLU A 6 14.65 -8.57 -17.18
C GLU A 6 13.39 -9.18 -17.80
N THR A 7 12.83 -10.22 -17.17
CA THR A 7 11.55 -10.81 -17.58
C THR A 7 10.40 -9.82 -17.43
N LEU A 8 10.32 -9.10 -16.30
CA LEU A 8 9.28 -8.08 -16.08
C LEU A 8 9.41 -6.92 -17.08
N GLU A 9 10.62 -6.44 -17.34
CA GLU A 9 10.90 -5.39 -18.34
C GLU A 9 10.46 -5.83 -19.74
N ARG A 10 10.80 -7.06 -20.13
CA ARG A 10 10.36 -7.63 -21.41
C ARG A 10 8.84 -7.77 -21.51
N HIS A 11 8.17 -8.18 -20.43
CA HIS A 11 6.70 -8.24 -20.39
C HIS A 11 6.09 -6.85 -20.48
N LYS A 12 6.63 -5.86 -19.77
CA LYS A 12 6.18 -4.46 -19.84
C LYS A 12 6.26 -3.94 -21.28
N LEU A 13 7.38 -4.15 -21.95
CA LEU A 13 7.56 -3.77 -23.35
C LEU A 13 6.56 -4.47 -24.28
N LYS A 14 6.39 -5.80 -24.13
CA LYS A 14 5.45 -6.59 -24.94
C LYS A 14 4.00 -6.12 -24.77
N HIS A 15 3.59 -5.75 -23.55
CA HIS A 15 2.26 -5.23 -23.29
C HIS A 15 2.08 -3.82 -23.83
N SER A 16 3.08 -2.95 -23.68
CA SER A 16 3.09 -1.59 -24.22
C SER A 16 2.94 -1.58 -25.74
N LEU A 17 3.64 -2.46 -26.46
CA LEU A 17 3.53 -2.59 -27.93
C LEU A 17 2.11 -3.00 -28.39
N LYS A 18 1.31 -3.60 -27.50
CA LYS A 18 -0.09 -3.98 -27.74
C LYS A 18 -1.10 -2.92 -27.25
N GLY A 19 -0.63 -1.77 -26.77
CA GLY A 19 -1.48 -0.74 -26.17
C GLY A 19 -1.98 -1.10 -24.77
N ASN A 20 -1.45 -2.15 -24.13
CA ASN A 20 -1.85 -2.61 -22.79
C ASN A 20 -0.85 -2.11 -21.74
N GLY A 21 -1.36 -1.75 -20.54
CA GLY A 21 -0.51 -1.53 -19.38
C GLY A 21 0.02 -2.86 -18.79
N PHE A 22 1.23 -2.82 -18.22
CA PHE A 22 1.75 -3.88 -17.38
C PHE A 22 2.22 -3.30 -16.06
N GLY A 23 1.61 -3.76 -14.96
CA GLY A 23 1.81 -3.20 -13.63
C GLY A 23 3.12 -3.61 -12.95
N PHE A 24 4.25 -3.24 -13.54
CA PHE A 24 5.58 -3.40 -12.96
C PHE A 24 6.23 -2.03 -12.74
N GLU A 25 6.63 -1.74 -11.50
CA GLU A 25 7.30 -0.48 -11.18
C GLU A 25 8.14 -0.56 -9.91
N VAL A 26 9.30 0.13 -9.91
CA VAL A 26 10.08 0.42 -8.71
C VAL A 26 9.66 1.81 -8.24
N VAL A 27 8.76 1.87 -7.27
CA VAL A 27 8.00 3.09 -6.92
C VAL A 27 8.88 4.20 -6.31
N ASN A 28 10.01 3.86 -5.71
CA ASN A 28 10.97 4.78 -5.13
C ASN A 28 12.35 4.74 -5.84
N ALA A 29 12.37 4.51 -7.14
CA ALA A 29 13.62 4.56 -7.86
C ALA A 29 14.34 5.90 -7.66
N PRO A 30 15.69 5.96 -7.68
CA PRO A 30 16.47 7.16 -7.32
C PRO A 30 16.13 8.43 -8.11
N ASN A 31 15.56 8.28 -9.30
CA ASN A 31 15.11 9.38 -10.15
C ASN A 31 13.68 9.88 -9.84
N ILE A 32 12.94 9.22 -8.92
CA ILE A 32 11.56 9.58 -8.56
C ILE A 32 11.61 10.52 -7.34
N LYS A 33 11.19 11.77 -7.54
CA LYS A 33 11.17 12.77 -6.46
C LYS A 33 10.04 12.55 -5.45
N ASN A 34 8.86 12.18 -5.93
CA ASN A 34 7.67 11.94 -5.13
C ASN A 34 7.18 10.51 -5.36
N PRO A 35 7.66 9.53 -4.58
CA PRO A 35 7.28 8.14 -4.74
C PRO A 35 5.80 7.94 -4.37
N ILE A 36 5.04 7.39 -5.32
CA ILE A 36 3.62 7.03 -5.14
C ILE A 36 3.47 5.55 -5.41
N ALA A 37 2.87 4.84 -4.47
CA ALA A 37 2.59 3.43 -4.64
C ALA A 37 1.38 3.21 -5.59
N ASN A 38 1.48 2.16 -6.39
CA ASN A 38 0.34 1.68 -7.18
C ASN A 38 -0.68 0.98 -6.27
N THR A 39 -1.90 0.82 -6.78
CA THR A 39 -2.98 0.10 -6.09
C THR A 39 -2.52 -1.27 -5.62
N ILE A 40 -2.78 -1.58 -4.36
CA ILE A 40 -2.54 -2.87 -3.74
C ILE A 40 -3.64 -3.84 -4.16
N LEU A 41 -3.26 -5.08 -4.54
CA LEU A 41 -4.19 -6.10 -5.02
C LEU A 41 -4.47 -7.16 -3.96
N ALA A 42 -5.72 -7.63 -3.90
CA ALA A 42 -6.20 -8.68 -2.99
C ALA A 42 -5.75 -10.12 -3.38
N THR A 43 -4.74 -10.28 -4.19
CA THR A 43 -4.33 -11.56 -4.80
C THR A 43 -3.35 -12.38 -3.94
N GLY A 44 -3.19 -12.04 -2.64
CA GLY A 44 -2.31 -12.79 -1.73
C GLY A 44 -0.82 -12.68 -2.07
N GLY A 45 -0.42 -11.56 -2.68
CA GLY A 45 0.96 -11.28 -3.05
C GLY A 45 1.31 -11.53 -4.52
N SER A 46 0.43 -12.08 -5.32
CA SER A 46 0.47 -11.95 -6.78
C SER A 46 0.28 -10.48 -7.14
N GLY A 47 1.09 -9.94 -8.05
CA GLY A 47 1.07 -8.50 -8.37
C GLY A 47 1.93 -7.62 -7.44
N LYS A 48 2.77 -8.23 -6.58
CA LYS A 48 3.78 -7.50 -5.76
C LYS A 48 4.74 -6.68 -6.62
N GLU A 49 4.97 -7.10 -7.85
CA GLU A 49 5.79 -6.42 -8.84
C GLU A 49 5.30 -5.03 -9.20
N ARG A 50 4.03 -4.70 -8.90
CA ARG A 50 3.49 -3.34 -9.09
C ARG A 50 4.10 -2.32 -8.14
N ASN A 51 4.62 -2.79 -7.00
CA ASN A 51 5.20 -1.97 -5.94
C ASN A 51 6.53 -2.56 -5.50
N LEU A 52 7.51 -2.59 -6.40
CA LEU A 52 8.88 -2.89 -6.02
C LEU A 52 9.52 -1.67 -5.36
N VAL A 53 10.45 -1.91 -4.44
CA VAL A 53 11.21 -0.86 -3.77
C VAL A 53 12.70 -1.01 -4.03
N TYR A 54 13.35 0.12 -4.24
CA TYR A 54 14.79 0.24 -4.24
C TYR A 54 15.26 0.41 -2.78
N ASP A 55 15.99 -0.58 -2.28
CA ASP A 55 16.49 -0.67 -0.92
C ASP A 55 17.85 -1.39 -0.95
N PRO A 56 18.90 -0.73 -1.48
CA PRO A 56 20.20 -1.34 -1.61
C PRO A 56 20.85 -1.56 -0.24
N GLN A 57 21.29 -2.78 0.00
CA GLN A 57 22.02 -3.18 1.19
C GLN A 57 23.28 -3.95 0.77
N ASP A 58 24.39 -3.29 0.63
CA ASP A 58 25.63 -3.78 0.00
C ASP A 58 26.12 -5.14 0.51
N LYS A 59 25.84 -5.44 1.78
CA LYS A 59 26.26 -6.70 2.39
C LYS A 59 25.41 -7.91 1.98
N ILE A 60 24.17 -7.70 1.52
CA ILE A 60 23.20 -8.79 1.28
C ILE A 60 22.56 -8.78 -0.10
N ASN A 61 22.79 -7.74 -0.92
CA ASN A 61 22.22 -7.65 -2.27
C ASN A 61 22.55 -8.88 -3.11
N GLY A 62 21.51 -9.61 -3.54
CA GLY A 62 21.61 -10.77 -4.39
C GLY A 62 22.35 -11.98 -3.81
N LYS A 63 22.71 -11.96 -2.53
CA LYS A 63 23.51 -13.00 -1.87
C LYS A 63 22.63 -14.10 -1.27
N ILE A 64 23.26 -15.19 -0.93
CA ILE A 64 22.72 -16.26 -0.11
C ILE A 64 23.28 -16.08 1.31
N VAL A 65 22.43 -15.86 2.29
CA VAL A 65 22.82 -15.72 3.69
C VAL A 65 22.17 -16.85 4.49
N LYS A 66 22.96 -17.60 5.22
CA LYS A 66 22.50 -18.78 6.01
C LYS A 66 21.64 -19.73 5.16
N ASN A 67 22.15 -20.09 3.98
CA ASN A 67 21.50 -20.99 3.01
C ASN A 67 20.13 -20.50 2.46
N LYS A 68 19.78 -19.24 2.67
CA LYS A 68 18.58 -18.62 2.11
C LYS A 68 18.94 -17.46 1.20
N LYS A 69 18.27 -17.38 0.06
CA LYS A 69 18.39 -16.25 -0.84
C LYS A 69 17.79 -15.01 -0.19
N THR A 70 18.53 -13.90 -0.22
CA THR A 70 18.00 -12.63 0.28
C THR A 70 16.83 -12.14 -0.58
N PRO A 71 15.84 -11.43 0.00
CA PRO A 71 14.74 -10.88 -0.75
C PRO A 71 15.16 -9.76 -1.71
N ILE A 72 16.35 -9.17 -1.49
CA ILE A 72 16.91 -8.06 -2.29
C ILE A 72 17.74 -8.65 -3.41
N ASN A 73 17.50 -8.22 -4.65
CA ASN A 73 18.29 -8.66 -5.79
C ASN A 73 19.64 -7.92 -5.88
N ASN A 74 20.47 -8.27 -6.88
CA ASN A 74 21.78 -7.65 -7.11
C ASN A 74 21.72 -6.15 -7.47
N LYS A 75 20.57 -5.65 -7.92
CA LYS A 75 20.32 -4.22 -8.19
C LYS A 75 19.77 -3.47 -6.96
N GLY A 76 19.67 -4.11 -5.79
CA GLY A 76 19.10 -3.51 -4.59
C GLY A 76 17.58 -3.36 -4.63
N ILE A 77 16.87 -4.17 -5.43
CA ILE A 77 15.42 -4.09 -5.60
C ILE A 77 14.76 -5.30 -4.95
N ARG A 78 13.68 -5.08 -4.23
CA ARG A 78 12.87 -6.11 -3.57
C ARG A 78 11.36 -5.81 -3.67
N HIS A 79 10.55 -6.79 -3.33
CA HIS A 79 9.13 -6.56 -3.05
C HIS A 79 8.94 -5.76 -1.75
N MET A 80 7.87 -5.01 -1.65
CA MET A 80 7.42 -4.49 -0.37
C MET A 80 7.04 -5.64 0.57
N THR A 81 7.27 -5.47 1.85
CA THR A 81 6.80 -6.37 2.90
C THR A 81 5.31 -6.15 3.19
N PRO A 82 4.61 -7.10 3.85
CA PRO A 82 3.23 -6.88 4.30
C PRO A 82 3.09 -5.63 5.19
N ARG A 83 4.08 -5.37 6.07
CA ARG A 83 4.06 -4.19 6.93
C ARG A 83 4.14 -2.88 6.14
N GLU A 84 4.88 -2.84 5.04
CA GLU A 84 4.91 -1.67 4.15
C GLU A 84 3.56 -1.48 3.44
N TRP A 85 2.88 -2.57 3.04
CA TRP A 85 1.51 -2.49 2.54
C TRP A 85 0.54 -1.97 3.62
N GLY A 86 0.69 -2.43 4.86
CA GLY A 86 -0.09 -1.93 5.99
C GLY A 86 0.12 -0.44 6.26
N LYS A 87 1.34 0.08 6.08
CA LYS A 87 1.62 1.52 6.14
C LYS A 87 0.89 2.30 5.05
N LEU A 88 0.93 1.82 3.81
CA LEU A 88 0.23 2.45 2.69
C LEU A 88 -1.29 2.50 2.89
N GLN A 89 -1.85 1.54 3.61
CA GLN A 89 -3.29 1.47 3.93
C GLN A 89 -3.67 2.18 5.24
N GLY A 90 -2.70 2.71 5.99
CA GLY A 90 -2.97 3.39 7.26
C GLY A 90 -3.22 2.47 8.45
N PHE A 91 -2.93 1.16 8.36
CA PHE A 91 -3.02 0.24 9.50
C PHE A 91 -1.81 0.34 10.42
N ILE A 92 -0.64 0.59 9.88
CA ILE A 92 0.64 0.61 10.59
C ILE A 92 1.12 2.05 10.70
N ASN A 93 1.53 2.44 11.89
CA ASN A 93 1.97 3.78 12.25
C ASN A 93 0.92 4.89 11.96
N TYR A 94 -0.38 4.56 12.00
CA TYR A 94 -1.47 5.54 11.81
C TYR A 94 -2.69 5.20 12.68
N ALA A 95 -3.49 4.19 12.33
CA ALA A 95 -4.78 3.94 12.97
C ALA A 95 -4.68 3.27 14.37
N PHE A 96 -3.60 2.56 14.64
CA PHE A 96 -3.41 1.77 15.86
C PHE A 96 -2.22 2.27 16.67
N ILE A 97 -2.11 3.58 16.83
CA ILE A 97 -1.09 4.23 17.65
C ILE A 97 -1.63 4.38 19.08
N ASP A 98 -0.85 3.96 20.07
CA ASP A 98 -1.18 4.17 21.48
C ASP A 98 -0.85 5.60 21.94
N LYS A 99 -1.18 5.91 23.20
CA LYS A 99 -0.90 7.20 23.83
C LYS A 99 0.59 7.56 23.93
N ASN A 100 1.48 6.59 23.77
CA ASN A 100 2.94 6.78 23.79
C ASN A 100 3.51 6.95 22.36
N GLY A 101 2.67 6.84 21.31
CA GLY A 101 3.08 6.90 19.92
C GLY A 101 3.55 5.55 19.36
N GLU A 102 3.31 4.44 20.09
CA GLU A 102 3.71 3.11 19.64
C GLU A 102 2.63 2.46 18.76
N ASP A 103 3.07 1.81 17.67
CA ASP A 103 2.21 1.07 16.77
C ASP A 103 1.83 -0.30 17.38
N LEU A 104 0.56 -0.46 17.72
CA LEU A 104 0.01 -1.68 18.29
C LEU A 104 -0.45 -2.70 17.25
N PHE A 105 -0.42 -2.37 15.95
CA PHE A 105 -0.87 -3.30 14.91
C PHE A 105 0.04 -4.50 14.77
N SER A 106 -0.52 -5.69 14.90
CA SER A 106 0.20 -6.94 14.66
C SER A 106 -0.73 -8.01 14.08
N PHE A 107 -0.16 -8.90 13.29
CA PHE A 107 -0.85 -10.12 12.89
C PHE A 107 -0.58 -11.24 13.90
N PRO A 108 -1.57 -12.13 14.15
CA PRO A 108 -1.31 -13.37 14.86
C PRO A 108 -0.18 -14.17 14.19
N LYS A 109 0.67 -14.82 14.99
CA LYS A 109 1.82 -15.59 14.48
C LYS A 109 1.44 -16.72 13.51
N THR A 110 0.19 -17.17 13.55
CA THR A 110 -0.38 -18.21 12.68
C THR A 110 -0.71 -17.73 11.28
N ILE A 111 -0.79 -16.41 11.06
CA ILE A 111 -1.15 -15.84 9.75
C ILE A 111 0.08 -15.83 8.84
N SER A 112 -0.01 -16.55 7.72
CA SER A 112 1.06 -16.58 6.71
C SER A 112 1.26 -15.21 6.05
N GLU A 113 2.46 -14.96 5.54
CA GLU A 113 2.80 -13.73 4.80
C GLU A 113 1.83 -13.49 3.62
N THR A 114 1.48 -14.56 2.90
CA THR A 114 0.52 -14.50 1.79
C THR A 114 -0.86 -14.03 2.25
N GLN A 115 -1.31 -14.50 3.42
CA GLN A 115 -2.59 -14.05 3.99
C GLN A 115 -2.53 -12.59 4.46
N GLN A 116 -1.39 -12.14 5.01
CA GLN A 116 -1.21 -10.74 5.40
C GLN A 116 -1.34 -9.80 4.18
N TYR A 117 -0.69 -10.13 3.05
CA TYR A 117 -0.86 -9.40 1.79
C TYR A 117 -2.31 -9.40 1.32
N LYS A 118 -2.97 -10.56 1.37
CA LYS A 118 -4.38 -10.69 0.96
C LYS A 118 -5.31 -9.82 1.82
N GLN A 119 -5.10 -9.77 3.11
CA GLN A 119 -5.90 -8.96 4.02
C GLN A 119 -5.73 -7.48 3.74
N PHE A 120 -4.50 -6.98 3.59
CA PHE A 120 -4.28 -5.59 3.21
C PHE A 120 -4.82 -5.25 1.82
N GLY A 121 -4.70 -6.15 0.87
CA GLY A 121 -5.25 -5.94 -0.48
C GLY A 121 -6.78 -5.91 -0.52
N ASN A 122 -7.46 -6.60 0.41
CA ASN A 122 -8.92 -6.55 0.57
C ASN A 122 -9.40 -5.38 1.46
N SER A 123 -8.48 -4.70 2.14
CA SER A 123 -8.82 -3.58 2.99
C SER A 123 -9.01 -2.28 2.21
N VAL A 124 -9.60 -1.30 2.86
CA VAL A 124 -9.71 0.06 2.35
C VAL A 124 -8.68 0.93 3.06
N CYS A 125 -8.13 1.92 2.36
CA CYS A 125 -7.20 2.88 2.91
C CYS A 125 -7.88 3.72 4.02
N ILE A 126 -7.42 3.59 5.25
CA ILE A 126 -8.04 4.21 6.44
C ILE A 126 -8.11 5.74 6.30
N PRO A 127 -7.04 6.47 5.94
CA PRO A 127 -7.12 7.92 5.74
C PRO A 127 -8.20 8.36 4.75
N VAL A 128 -8.45 7.58 3.70
CA VAL A 128 -9.51 7.89 2.72
C VAL A 128 -10.89 7.74 3.34
N ILE A 129 -11.11 6.69 4.14
CA ILE A 129 -12.39 6.48 4.83
C ILE A 129 -12.63 7.56 5.89
N GLU A 130 -11.60 7.99 6.60
CA GLU A 130 -11.72 9.09 7.56
C GLU A 130 -12.12 10.41 6.90
N GLU A 131 -11.51 10.78 5.78
CA GLU A 131 -11.88 11.99 5.06
C GLU A 131 -13.31 11.88 4.49
N LEU A 132 -13.70 10.72 3.97
CA LEU A 132 -15.07 10.49 3.52
C LEU A 132 -16.07 10.61 4.66
N ALA A 133 -15.79 10.03 5.83
CA ALA A 133 -16.64 10.13 7.01
C ALA A 133 -16.78 11.58 7.49
N LYS A 134 -15.72 12.35 7.55
CA LYS A 134 -15.74 13.79 7.87
C LYS A 134 -16.63 14.56 6.89
N TYR A 135 -16.49 14.27 5.59
CA TYR A 135 -17.31 14.91 4.56
C TYR A 135 -18.81 14.59 4.72
N ILE A 136 -19.16 13.33 4.96
CA ILE A 136 -20.54 12.89 5.19
C ILE A 136 -21.12 13.56 6.45
N ASN A 137 -20.38 13.57 7.56
CA ASN A 137 -20.80 14.21 8.79
C ASN A 137 -21.08 15.71 8.58
N ASN A 138 -20.21 16.41 7.89
CA ASN A 138 -20.41 17.83 7.58
C ASN A 138 -21.69 18.08 6.76
N ILE A 139 -21.99 17.24 5.77
CA ILE A 139 -23.25 17.33 5.02
C ILE A 139 -24.45 17.09 5.93
N LEU A 140 -24.41 16.07 6.78
CA LEU A 140 -25.51 15.75 7.70
C LEU A 140 -25.77 16.90 8.68
N GLU A 141 -24.74 17.44 9.32
CA GLU A 141 -24.86 18.57 10.25
C GLU A 141 -25.47 19.80 9.57
N ASN A 142 -25.01 20.14 8.37
CA ASN A 142 -25.55 21.26 7.60
C ASN A 142 -27.00 21.05 7.17
N THR A 143 -27.40 19.81 6.89
CA THR A 143 -28.76 19.47 6.49
C THR A 143 -29.71 19.51 7.68
N ILE A 144 -29.32 18.91 8.82
CA ILE A 144 -30.12 18.92 10.07
C ILE A 144 -30.27 20.35 10.60
N GLY A 145 -29.19 21.15 10.58
CA GLY A 145 -29.25 22.55 10.99
C GLY A 145 -30.25 23.38 10.16
N ARG A 146 -30.32 23.14 8.85
CA ARG A 146 -31.31 23.80 7.97
C ARG A 146 -32.74 23.38 8.27
N VAL A 147 -32.99 22.12 8.55
CA VAL A 147 -34.31 21.59 8.88
C VAL A 147 -34.81 22.18 10.21
N ASN A 148 -33.98 22.27 11.22
CA ASN A 148 -34.31 22.84 12.51
C ASN A 148 -34.61 24.35 12.41
N ASN A 149 -33.80 25.13 11.71
CA ASN A 149 -34.03 26.55 11.47
C ASN A 149 -35.29 26.80 10.62
N GLY A 150 -35.68 25.91 9.72
CA GLY A 150 -36.92 25.97 8.95
C GLY A 150 -38.16 25.79 9.82
N ARG A 151 -38.13 24.83 10.75
CA ARG A 151 -39.25 24.54 11.67
C ARG A 151 -39.50 25.65 12.70
N GLU A 152 -38.49 26.42 13.08
CA GLU A 152 -38.65 27.57 13.97
C GLU A 152 -39.32 28.75 13.28
N ARG A 153 -39.15 28.92 11.96
CA ARG A 153 -39.73 30.01 11.16
C ARG A 153 -41.21 29.78 10.83
N GLU A 154 -41.71 28.53 10.87
CA GLU A 154 -43.12 28.19 10.61
C GLU A 154 -44.01 28.28 11.89
N LYS A 155 -43.44 28.65 13.03
CA LYS A 155 -44.15 28.75 14.31
C LYS A 155 -44.43 30.20 14.74
N ILE A 156 -44.17 31.17 13.84
CA ILE A 156 -44.53 32.60 14.02
C ILE A 156 -45.64 32.96 13.03
#